data_4357845fd52c41bab21901e0e8c0473d
#
_entry.id   4357845fd52c41bab21901e0e8c0473d
#
_cell.length_a   1.000
_cell.length_b   1.000
_cell.length_c   1.000
_cell.angle_alpha   90.00
_cell.angle_beta   90.00
_cell.angle_gamma   90.00
#
_symmetry.space_group_name_H-M   'P 1'
#
loop_
_entity.id
_entity.type
_entity.pdbx_description
1 polymer ?
#
loop_
_entity_poly.entity_id
_entity_poly.type
_entity_poly.pdbx_seq_one_letter_code
_entity_poly.pdbx_strand_id
1 'polypeptide(L)'
;MPRNRQQELVDAHFHSRADRWKKVYAEPTVEGAIYRKRLATILEWVDELGLPAGEPVLEIGCGAGASTVALAKRGYLVQAIDSVPDMLNHTQQAASDAEVSSSVFTTLADAHDLAFPNGEFGLVLAIGVIPYLHSPTKALEEMARVLKPDGYLVVTQGNRRRLNSLINPWLWPALQPAKRAIGNMLRPFRKPRPQPNWAPIRFGSLRELESWLSAVGLVKVKAKTIGFPHLSFRSRQLFGEQTAMRLNRRLQWLADQNVPGIRSAGMDYVVLARKG
;
A
#
# COMPACT_ATOMS: atom_id res chain seq x y z
N MET A 1 -8.57 -0.69 -24.29
CA MET A 1 -9.87 -0.53 -23.61
C MET A 1 -9.97 0.88 -23.04
N PRO A 2 -11.14 1.54 -22.97
CA PRO A 2 -11.24 2.84 -22.32
C PRO A 2 -10.84 2.68 -20.85
N ARG A 3 -9.93 3.55 -20.37
CA ARG A 3 -9.48 3.57 -18.97
C ARG A 3 -10.69 3.76 -18.06
N ASN A 4 -10.75 3.01 -16.97
CA ASN A 4 -11.81 3.17 -15.97
C ASN A 4 -11.65 4.56 -15.32
N ARG A 5 -12.76 5.30 -15.16
CA ARG A 5 -12.79 6.63 -14.52
C ARG A 5 -12.11 6.64 -13.12
N GLN A 6 -12.18 5.54 -12.38
CA GLN A 6 -11.47 5.44 -11.09
C GLN A 6 -9.95 5.45 -11.30
N GLN A 7 -9.44 4.74 -12.31
CA GLN A 7 -8.02 4.72 -12.63
C GLN A 7 -7.52 6.11 -13.04
N GLU A 8 -8.27 6.85 -13.85
CA GLU A 8 -7.93 8.23 -14.23
C GLU A 8 -7.77 9.15 -13.00
N LEU A 9 -8.67 9.01 -12.01
CA LEU A 9 -8.58 9.76 -10.75
C LEU A 9 -7.37 9.36 -9.91
N VAL A 10 -7.01 8.07 -9.91
CA VAL A 10 -5.82 7.55 -9.23
C VAL A 10 -4.57 8.11 -9.90
N ASP A 11 -4.47 7.98 -11.22
CA ASP A 11 -3.32 8.45 -11.99
C ASP A 11 -3.11 9.97 -11.82
N ALA A 12 -4.18 10.76 -11.92
CA ALA A 12 -4.13 12.21 -11.69
C ALA A 12 -3.70 12.57 -10.25
N HIS A 13 -4.15 11.80 -9.25
CA HIS A 13 -3.75 12.01 -7.86
C HIS A 13 -2.26 11.76 -7.65
N PHE A 14 -1.72 10.67 -8.18
CA PHE A 14 -0.31 10.32 -8.03
C PHE A 14 0.59 11.19 -8.90
N HIS A 15 0.18 11.53 -10.13
CA HIS A 15 0.88 12.49 -10.98
C HIS A 15 1.07 13.84 -10.26
N SER A 16 0.00 14.41 -9.70
CA SER A 16 0.07 15.70 -8.99
C SER A 16 0.93 15.69 -7.71
N ARG A 17 1.36 14.52 -7.24
CA ARG A 17 2.11 14.32 -5.99
C ARG A 17 3.40 13.52 -6.17
N ALA A 18 3.86 13.32 -7.38
CA ALA A 18 5.03 12.49 -7.67
C ALA A 18 6.28 12.96 -6.90
N ASP A 19 6.55 14.27 -6.89
CA ASP A 19 7.67 14.86 -6.14
C ASP A 19 7.56 14.68 -4.61
N ARG A 20 6.35 14.64 -4.07
CA ARG A 20 6.14 14.35 -2.65
C ARG A 20 6.51 12.89 -2.34
N TRP A 21 6.13 11.94 -3.19
CA TRP A 21 6.45 10.53 -3.01
C TRP A 21 7.95 10.28 -3.03
N LYS A 22 8.71 11.05 -3.81
CA LYS A 22 10.18 11.00 -3.80
C LYS A 22 10.77 11.37 -2.42
N LYS A 23 10.13 12.31 -1.69
CA LYS A 23 10.65 12.89 -0.44
C LYS A 23 10.12 12.21 0.83
N VAL A 24 8.94 11.57 0.78
CA VAL A 24 8.22 11.10 1.96
C VAL A 24 9.02 10.16 2.86
N TYR A 25 9.87 9.32 2.28
CA TYR A 25 10.73 8.42 3.04
C TYR A 25 11.86 9.14 3.80
N ALA A 26 12.29 10.30 3.36
CA ALA A 26 13.32 11.14 4.02
C ALA A 26 12.72 12.08 5.06
N GLU A 27 11.42 12.36 5.02
CA GLU A 27 10.78 13.33 5.91
C GLU A 27 10.80 12.85 7.38
N PRO A 28 11.17 13.75 8.34
CA PRO A 28 11.11 13.46 9.76
C PRO A 28 9.70 13.61 10.34
N THR A 29 8.71 13.06 9.63
CA THR A 29 7.28 13.09 9.98
C THR A 29 6.78 11.73 10.44
N VAL A 30 5.60 11.69 11.09
CA VAL A 30 4.91 10.43 11.44
C VAL A 30 4.66 9.61 10.17
N GLU A 31 4.25 10.26 9.08
CA GLU A 31 3.99 9.59 7.80
C GLU A 31 5.27 8.96 7.25
N GLY A 32 6.37 9.71 7.19
CA GLY A 32 7.67 9.18 6.76
C GLY A 32 8.16 8.03 7.65
N ALA A 33 7.97 8.12 8.96
CA ALA A 33 8.32 7.06 9.90
C ALA A 33 7.50 5.78 9.66
N ILE A 34 6.21 5.90 9.33
CA ILE A 34 5.33 4.78 9.01
C ILE A 34 5.79 4.10 7.71
N TYR A 35 6.07 4.86 6.65
CA TYR A 35 6.53 4.30 5.37
C TYR A 35 7.89 3.61 5.50
N ARG A 36 8.85 4.22 6.23
CA ARG A 36 10.15 3.58 6.51
C ARG A 36 9.97 2.27 7.29
N LYS A 37 9.14 2.24 8.34
CA LYS A 37 8.87 1.01 9.10
C LYS A 37 8.21 -0.06 8.24
N ARG A 38 7.25 0.33 7.38
CA ARG A 38 6.59 -0.58 6.45
C ARG A 38 7.60 -1.21 5.48
N LEU A 39 8.41 -0.38 4.84
CA LEU A 39 9.43 -0.85 3.91
C LEU A 39 10.45 -1.75 4.63
N ALA A 40 10.97 -1.34 5.80
CA ALA A 40 11.91 -2.14 6.57
C ALA A 40 11.34 -3.52 6.94
N THR A 41 10.06 -3.57 7.38
CA THR A 41 9.38 -4.84 7.68
C THR A 41 9.24 -5.75 6.45
N ILE A 42 8.92 -5.16 5.29
CA ILE A 42 8.81 -5.92 4.03
C ILE A 42 10.17 -6.48 3.62
N LEU A 43 11.21 -5.65 3.67
CA LEU A 43 12.56 -6.07 3.30
C LEU A 43 13.12 -7.14 4.25
N GLU A 44 12.86 -7.03 5.56
CA GLU A 44 13.16 -8.07 6.55
C GLU A 44 12.50 -9.41 6.16
N TRP A 45 11.22 -9.39 5.78
CA TRP A 45 10.54 -10.60 5.32
C TRP A 45 11.08 -11.14 4.01
N VAL A 46 11.45 -10.28 3.07
CA VAL A 46 12.08 -10.68 1.81
C VAL A 46 13.44 -11.33 2.07
N ASP A 47 14.25 -10.79 2.98
CA ASP A 47 15.54 -11.36 3.37
C ASP A 47 15.38 -12.76 4.00
N GLU A 48 14.32 -12.99 4.80
CA GLU A 48 13.99 -14.29 5.38
C GLU A 48 13.56 -15.36 4.34
N LEU A 49 13.10 -14.95 3.14
CA LEU A 49 12.72 -15.89 2.09
C LEU A 49 13.92 -16.63 1.50
N GLY A 50 15.15 -16.09 1.62
CA GLY A 50 16.35 -16.70 1.10
C GLY A 50 16.37 -16.89 -0.42
N LEU A 51 15.68 -16.01 -1.17
CA LEU A 51 15.65 -16.09 -2.63
C LEU A 51 17.06 -15.88 -3.21
N PRO A 52 17.42 -16.58 -4.30
CA PRO A 52 18.75 -16.47 -4.89
C PRO A 52 18.99 -15.07 -5.48
N ALA A 53 20.27 -14.68 -5.56
CA ALA A 53 20.66 -13.52 -6.33
C ALA A 53 20.27 -13.69 -7.80
N GLY A 54 19.84 -12.61 -8.44
CA GLY A 54 19.31 -12.66 -9.81
C GLY A 54 17.86 -13.13 -9.92
N GLU A 55 17.17 -13.47 -8.81
CA GLU A 55 15.76 -13.84 -8.87
C GLU A 55 14.92 -12.72 -9.47
N PRO A 56 14.09 -13.00 -10.48
CA PRO A 56 13.15 -12.02 -11.02
C PRO A 56 12.08 -11.65 -10.00
N VAL A 57 11.95 -10.35 -9.76
CA VAL A 57 10.98 -9.76 -8.84
C VAL A 57 10.12 -8.75 -9.58
N LEU A 58 8.80 -8.85 -9.45
CA LEU A 58 7.86 -7.85 -9.97
C LEU A 58 7.42 -6.91 -8.86
N GLU A 59 7.62 -5.62 -9.05
CA GLU A 59 7.05 -4.59 -8.19
C GLU A 59 5.95 -3.83 -8.90
N ILE A 60 4.73 -3.94 -8.40
CA ILE A 60 3.53 -3.28 -8.92
C ILE A 60 3.29 -2.00 -8.13
N GLY A 61 3.17 -0.87 -8.84
CA GLY A 61 3.06 0.45 -8.23
C GLY A 61 4.37 0.87 -7.55
N CYS A 62 5.47 0.87 -8.31
CA CYS A 62 6.82 1.14 -7.80
C CYS A 62 6.98 2.56 -7.22
N GLY A 63 6.07 3.49 -7.57
CA GLY A 63 6.11 4.86 -7.10
C GLY A 63 7.45 5.53 -7.43
N ALA A 64 8.11 6.13 -6.43
CA ALA A 64 9.40 6.79 -6.61
C ALA A 64 10.62 5.87 -6.39
N GLY A 65 10.46 4.55 -6.44
CA GLY A 65 11.54 3.57 -6.51
C GLY A 65 12.20 3.20 -5.18
N ALA A 66 11.66 3.58 -4.03
CA ALA A 66 12.31 3.29 -2.75
C ALA A 66 12.48 1.80 -2.46
N SER A 67 11.45 0.99 -2.72
CA SER A 67 11.49 -0.47 -2.61
C SER A 67 12.24 -1.11 -3.78
N THR A 68 12.06 -0.61 -5.00
CA THR A 68 12.77 -1.05 -6.21
C THR A 68 14.30 -1.04 -5.98
N VAL A 69 14.82 0.11 -5.58
CA VAL A 69 16.27 0.28 -5.29
C VAL A 69 16.73 -0.65 -4.17
N ALA A 70 15.92 -0.77 -3.11
CA ALA A 70 16.27 -1.63 -1.98
C ALA A 70 16.32 -3.12 -2.36
N LEU A 71 15.46 -3.57 -3.28
CA LEU A 71 15.47 -4.93 -3.83
C LEU A 71 16.65 -5.15 -4.78
N ALA A 72 16.89 -4.20 -5.69
CA ALA A 72 18.03 -4.28 -6.62
C ALA A 72 19.37 -4.32 -5.88
N LYS A 73 19.54 -3.56 -4.78
CA LYS A 73 20.72 -3.63 -3.89
C LYS A 73 20.91 -5.00 -3.21
N ARG A 74 19.88 -5.82 -3.14
CA ARG A 74 19.92 -7.22 -2.66
C ARG A 74 20.28 -8.23 -3.74
N GLY A 75 20.54 -7.74 -4.95
CA GLY A 75 20.93 -8.57 -6.10
C GLY A 75 19.76 -9.14 -6.88
N TYR A 76 18.52 -8.69 -6.65
CA TYR A 76 17.35 -9.10 -7.43
C TYR A 76 17.28 -8.36 -8.77
N LEU A 77 16.72 -9.01 -9.79
CA LEU A 77 16.33 -8.37 -11.05
C LEU A 77 14.91 -7.84 -10.91
N VAL A 78 14.75 -6.53 -10.82
CA VAL A 78 13.48 -5.91 -10.50
C VAL A 78 12.78 -5.37 -11.74
N GLN A 79 11.67 -5.99 -12.11
CA GLN A 79 10.70 -5.43 -13.04
C GLN A 79 9.75 -4.52 -12.24
N ALA A 80 9.87 -3.21 -12.42
CA ALA A 80 9.09 -2.21 -11.72
C ALA A 80 8.01 -1.64 -12.64
N ILE A 81 6.75 -1.74 -12.25
CA ILE A 81 5.64 -1.20 -13.04
C ILE A 81 4.85 -0.15 -12.25
N ASP A 82 4.35 0.85 -12.97
CA ASP A 82 3.41 1.84 -12.44
C ASP A 82 2.46 2.29 -13.57
N SER A 83 1.30 2.81 -13.22
CA SER A 83 0.34 3.39 -14.18
C SER A 83 0.63 4.86 -14.50
N VAL A 84 1.54 5.49 -13.74
CA VAL A 84 1.91 6.90 -13.84
C VAL A 84 3.35 7.05 -14.38
N PRO A 85 3.54 7.66 -15.57
CA PRO A 85 4.87 7.78 -16.16
C PRO A 85 5.89 8.51 -15.28
N ASP A 86 5.50 9.53 -14.53
CA ASP A 86 6.40 10.28 -13.65
C ASP A 86 6.99 9.40 -12.54
N MET A 87 6.22 8.42 -12.06
CA MET A 87 6.71 7.46 -11.06
C MET A 87 7.82 6.58 -11.63
N LEU A 88 7.67 6.14 -12.89
CA LEU A 88 8.70 5.37 -13.59
C LEU A 88 9.98 6.20 -13.78
N ASN A 89 9.83 7.48 -14.16
CA ASN A 89 10.97 8.39 -14.29
C ASN A 89 11.70 8.58 -12.96
N HIS A 90 10.96 8.74 -11.85
CA HIS A 90 11.55 8.83 -10.52
C HIS A 90 12.24 7.52 -10.10
N THR A 91 11.65 6.37 -10.43
CA THR A 91 12.25 5.06 -10.16
C THR A 91 13.56 4.86 -10.95
N GLN A 92 13.58 5.22 -12.23
CA GLN A 92 14.80 5.16 -13.05
C GLN A 92 15.89 6.08 -12.50
N GLN A 93 15.54 7.31 -12.13
CA GLN A 93 16.49 8.26 -11.53
C GLN A 93 17.03 7.70 -10.19
N ALA A 94 16.16 7.18 -9.33
CA ALA A 94 16.57 6.58 -8.05
C ALA A 94 17.49 5.37 -8.24
N ALA A 95 17.25 4.55 -9.27
CA ALA A 95 18.11 3.41 -9.62
C ALA A 95 19.48 3.88 -10.13
N SER A 96 19.51 4.96 -10.91
CA SER A 96 20.77 5.58 -11.40
C SER A 96 21.56 6.19 -10.24
N ASP A 97 20.91 6.97 -9.37
CA ASP A 97 21.55 7.60 -8.20
C ASP A 97 22.11 6.54 -7.22
N ALA A 98 21.52 5.36 -7.21
CA ALA A 98 21.93 4.23 -6.36
C ALA A 98 22.87 3.23 -7.05
N GLU A 99 23.25 3.47 -8.31
CA GLU A 99 24.14 2.64 -9.12
C GLU A 99 23.64 1.20 -9.35
N VAL A 100 22.30 1.02 -9.44
CA VAL A 100 21.64 -0.28 -9.64
C VAL A 100 20.83 -0.37 -10.94
N SER A 101 21.02 0.56 -11.88
CA SER A 101 20.24 0.65 -13.13
C SER A 101 20.27 -0.63 -13.96
N SER A 102 21.35 -1.41 -13.91
CA SER A 102 21.47 -2.67 -14.64
C SER A 102 20.52 -3.77 -14.14
N SER A 103 19.99 -3.63 -12.93
CA SER A 103 19.09 -4.59 -12.29
C SER A 103 17.65 -4.09 -12.19
N VAL A 104 17.32 -2.91 -12.76
CA VAL A 104 15.99 -2.28 -12.66
C VAL A 104 15.43 -2.02 -14.06
N PHE A 105 14.29 -2.62 -14.34
CA PHE A 105 13.55 -2.46 -15.60
C PHE A 105 12.20 -1.84 -15.30
N THR A 106 11.85 -0.74 -15.98
CA THR A 106 10.60 -0.03 -15.74
C THR A 106 9.64 -0.16 -16.91
N THR A 107 8.35 -0.38 -16.64
CA THR A 107 7.32 -0.50 -17.68
C THR A 107 6.02 0.17 -17.22
N LEU A 108 5.40 0.94 -18.11
CA LEU A 108 4.07 1.49 -17.89
C LEU A 108 3.04 0.36 -18.07
N ALA A 109 2.35 -0.01 -16.98
CA ALA A 109 1.41 -1.12 -17.01
C ALA A 109 0.26 -0.94 -16.00
N ASP A 110 -0.83 -1.66 -16.25
CA ASP A 110 -1.99 -1.78 -15.37
C ASP A 110 -1.90 -3.10 -14.58
N ALA A 111 -2.06 -3.04 -13.27
CA ALA A 111 -2.08 -4.21 -12.39
C ALA A 111 -3.18 -5.24 -12.72
N HIS A 112 -4.20 -4.83 -13.48
CA HIS A 112 -5.32 -5.70 -13.88
C HIS A 112 -5.09 -6.47 -15.19
N ASP A 113 -3.98 -6.19 -15.90
CA ASP A 113 -3.63 -6.79 -17.19
C ASP A 113 -2.11 -6.75 -17.36
N LEU A 114 -1.42 -7.74 -16.79
CA LEU A 114 0.03 -7.82 -16.76
C LEU A 114 0.56 -8.52 -18.02
N ALA A 115 1.32 -7.81 -18.83
CA ALA A 115 1.93 -8.34 -20.06
C ALA A 115 3.18 -9.21 -19.78
N PHE A 116 3.10 -10.10 -18.77
CA PHE A 116 4.15 -11.03 -18.39
C PHE A 116 3.66 -12.47 -18.49
N PRO A 117 4.56 -13.44 -18.79
CA PRO A 117 4.24 -14.85 -18.81
C PRO A 117 3.74 -15.39 -17.45
N ASN A 118 3.06 -16.52 -17.48
CA ASN A 118 2.72 -17.26 -16.27
C ASN A 118 3.98 -17.79 -15.59
N GLY A 119 4.09 -17.63 -14.27
CA GLY A 119 5.17 -18.24 -13.50
C GLY A 119 6.55 -17.65 -13.77
N GLU A 120 6.65 -16.36 -14.03
CA GLU A 120 7.92 -15.67 -14.32
C GLU A 120 8.65 -15.23 -13.06
N PHE A 121 7.93 -14.77 -12.03
CA PHE A 121 8.51 -14.12 -10.86
C PHE A 121 8.51 -15.00 -9.62
N GLY A 122 9.64 -15.06 -8.90
CA GLY A 122 9.70 -15.71 -7.59
C GLY A 122 9.07 -14.87 -6.47
N LEU A 123 9.02 -13.54 -6.67
CA LEU A 123 8.44 -12.61 -5.73
C LEU A 123 7.67 -11.50 -6.47
N VAL A 124 6.46 -11.20 -6.01
CA VAL A 124 5.66 -10.04 -6.44
C VAL A 124 5.40 -9.14 -5.24
N LEU A 125 5.59 -7.83 -5.40
CA LEU A 125 5.26 -6.82 -4.40
C LEU A 125 4.18 -5.88 -4.93
N ALA A 126 3.20 -5.55 -4.07
CA ALA A 126 2.19 -4.53 -4.34
C ALA A 126 1.97 -3.67 -3.08
N ILE A 127 2.91 -2.73 -2.86
CA ILE A 127 2.98 -1.91 -1.65
C ILE A 127 2.19 -0.62 -1.82
N GLY A 128 1.07 -0.49 -1.11
CA GLY A 128 0.19 0.70 -1.21
C GLY A 128 -0.66 0.73 -2.49
N VAL A 129 -0.84 -0.40 -3.17
CA VAL A 129 -1.57 -0.52 -4.44
C VAL A 129 -3.02 -0.95 -4.24
N ILE A 130 -3.25 -2.04 -3.50
CA ILE A 130 -4.58 -2.66 -3.31
C ILE A 130 -5.68 -1.63 -2.96
N PRO A 131 -5.45 -0.63 -2.09
CA PRO A 131 -6.47 0.36 -1.73
C PRO A 131 -7.01 1.20 -2.89
N TYR A 132 -6.27 1.31 -3.98
CA TYR A 132 -6.59 2.16 -5.14
C TYR A 132 -7.16 1.39 -6.32
N LEU A 133 -7.04 0.07 -6.33
CA LEU A 133 -7.51 -0.77 -7.44
C LEU A 133 -9.04 -0.74 -7.57
N HIS A 134 -9.53 -0.63 -8.79
CA HIS A 134 -10.97 -0.71 -9.07
C HIS A 134 -11.49 -2.15 -8.94
N SER A 135 -10.66 -3.15 -9.26
CA SER A 135 -10.94 -4.58 -9.09
C SER A 135 -9.76 -5.30 -8.42
N PRO A 136 -9.67 -5.30 -7.06
CA PRO A 136 -8.58 -5.96 -6.37
C PRO A 136 -8.47 -7.47 -6.68
N THR A 137 -9.59 -8.16 -6.87
CA THR A 137 -9.62 -9.59 -7.19
C THR A 137 -8.96 -9.87 -8.53
N LYS A 138 -9.30 -9.12 -9.58
CA LYS A 138 -8.69 -9.28 -10.91
C LYS A 138 -7.18 -9.00 -10.88
N ALA A 139 -6.74 -7.98 -10.16
CA ALA A 139 -5.32 -7.70 -10.02
C ALA A 139 -4.59 -8.81 -9.23
N LEU A 140 -5.22 -9.37 -8.19
CA LEU A 140 -4.66 -10.50 -7.46
C LEU A 140 -4.61 -11.78 -8.31
N GLU A 141 -5.57 -12.01 -9.21
CA GLU A 141 -5.52 -13.09 -10.21
C GLU A 141 -4.29 -12.95 -11.09
N GLU A 142 -4.02 -11.75 -11.61
CA GLU A 142 -2.84 -11.48 -12.42
C GLU A 142 -1.54 -11.63 -11.62
N MET A 143 -1.48 -11.11 -10.39
CA MET A 143 -0.33 -11.30 -9.49
C MET A 143 -0.06 -12.78 -9.22
N ALA A 144 -1.10 -13.57 -8.97
CA ALA A 144 -0.97 -15.02 -8.77
C ALA A 144 -0.56 -15.74 -10.06
N ARG A 145 -1.06 -15.31 -11.23
CA ARG A 145 -0.72 -15.91 -12.52
C ARG A 145 0.77 -15.76 -12.84
N VAL A 146 1.33 -14.58 -12.65
CA VAL A 146 2.74 -14.30 -12.98
C VAL A 146 3.74 -14.85 -11.95
N LEU A 147 3.28 -15.23 -10.76
CA LEU A 147 4.10 -15.90 -9.75
C LEU A 147 4.46 -17.33 -10.17
N LYS A 148 5.70 -17.70 -9.94
CA LYS A 148 6.18 -19.10 -9.99
C LYS A 148 5.36 -19.97 -9.03
N PRO A 149 5.24 -21.29 -9.26
CA PRO A 149 4.87 -22.23 -8.20
C PRO A 149 5.75 -21.98 -6.96
N ASP A 150 5.18 -22.03 -5.79
CA ASP A 150 5.87 -21.71 -4.51
C ASP A 150 6.37 -20.27 -4.38
N GLY A 151 6.13 -19.39 -5.35
CA GLY A 151 6.51 -18.00 -5.31
C GLY A 151 5.73 -17.19 -4.25
N TYR A 152 6.22 -16.02 -3.93
CA TYR A 152 5.70 -15.20 -2.82
C TYR A 152 5.07 -13.90 -3.30
N LEU A 153 4.02 -13.49 -2.61
CA LEU A 153 3.35 -12.21 -2.79
C LEU A 153 3.43 -11.38 -1.50
N VAL A 154 3.91 -10.15 -1.60
CA VAL A 154 3.79 -9.17 -0.52
C VAL A 154 2.81 -8.09 -0.92
N VAL A 155 1.73 -7.95 -0.17
CA VAL A 155 0.72 -6.90 -0.40
C VAL A 155 0.47 -6.07 0.83
N THR A 156 -0.01 -4.85 0.63
CA THR A 156 -0.51 -4.02 1.73
C THR A 156 -1.95 -3.58 1.49
N GLN A 157 -2.74 -3.58 2.56
CA GLN A 157 -4.15 -3.20 2.56
C GLN A 157 -4.43 -2.20 3.68
N GLY A 158 -5.10 -1.09 3.36
CA GLY A 158 -5.53 -0.14 4.38
C GLY A 158 -6.52 -0.76 5.37
N ASN A 159 -6.24 -0.60 6.67
CA ASN A 159 -7.01 -1.22 7.74
C ASN A 159 -8.27 -0.41 8.09
N ARG A 160 -9.45 -1.01 7.88
CA ARG A 160 -10.73 -0.41 8.28
C ARG A 160 -10.86 -0.21 9.79
N ARG A 161 -10.21 -1.08 10.59
CA ARG A 161 -10.23 -1.08 12.06
C ARG A 161 -9.02 -0.38 12.68
N ARG A 162 -8.35 0.50 11.92
CA ARG A 162 -7.23 1.29 12.47
C ARG A 162 -7.66 2.09 13.69
N LEU A 163 -6.73 2.33 14.62
CA LEU A 163 -6.99 3.00 15.90
C LEU A 163 -7.78 4.30 15.74
N ASN A 164 -7.44 5.12 14.76
CA ASN A 164 -8.14 6.37 14.49
C ASN A 164 -9.62 6.18 14.11
N SER A 165 -9.97 5.06 13.46
CA SER A 165 -11.36 4.71 13.17
C SER A 165 -12.11 4.21 14.39
N LEU A 166 -11.42 3.57 15.33
CA LEU A 166 -12.02 3.04 16.55
C LEU A 166 -12.34 4.15 17.57
N ILE A 167 -11.40 5.08 17.74
CA ILE A 167 -11.56 6.20 18.70
C ILE A 167 -12.40 7.36 18.18
N ASN A 168 -12.71 7.41 16.90
CA ASN A 168 -13.52 8.45 16.30
C ASN A 168 -14.93 7.93 16.01
N PRO A 169 -15.93 8.19 16.90
CA PRO A 169 -17.30 7.70 16.73
C PRO A 169 -17.93 8.17 15.41
N TRP A 170 -17.45 9.31 14.89
CA TRP A 170 -17.91 9.83 13.61
C TRP A 170 -17.59 8.92 12.43
N LEU A 171 -16.64 7.99 12.57
CA LEU A 171 -16.27 6.99 11.56
C LEU A 171 -16.98 5.64 11.77
N TRP A 172 -17.73 5.46 12.84
CA TRP A 172 -18.40 4.19 13.13
C TRP A 172 -19.48 3.85 12.11
N PRO A 173 -19.48 2.61 11.59
CA PRO A 173 -20.49 2.16 10.62
C PRO A 173 -21.93 2.32 11.14
N ALA A 174 -22.16 2.05 12.42
CA ALA A 174 -23.47 2.18 13.07
C ALA A 174 -24.06 3.60 13.01
N LEU A 175 -23.22 4.62 12.95
CA LEU A 175 -23.66 6.03 12.87
C LEU A 175 -23.80 6.54 11.42
N GLN A 176 -23.42 5.75 10.42
CA GLN A 176 -23.50 6.19 9.01
C GLN A 176 -24.93 6.42 8.52
N PRO A 177 -25.95 5.58 8.87
CA PRO A 177 -27.33 5.85 8.47
C PRO A 177 -27.84 7.18 9.03
N ALA A 178 -27.63 7.45 10.33
CA ALA A 178 -28.03 8.71 10.96
C ALA A 178 -27.35 9.93 10.32
N LYS A 179 -26.05 9.81 9.98
CA LYS A 179 -25.32 10.87 9.27
C LYS A 179 -25.86 11.13 7.88
N ARG A 180 -26.21 10.06 7.14
CA ARG A 180 -26.84 10.19 5.81
C ARG A 180 -28.16 10.90 5.92
N ALA A 181 -29.02 10.53 6.89
CA ALA A 181 -30.30 11.18 7.14
C ALA A 181 -30.13 12.67 7.46
N ILE A 182 -29.25 13.02 8.41
CA ILE A 182 -28.93 14.41 8.75
C ILE A 182 -28.34 15.15 7.55
N GLY A 183 -27.44 14.50 6.81
CA GLY A 183 -26.81 15.07 5.62
C GLY A 183 -27.84 15.39 4.52
N ASN A 184 -28.80 14.51 4.29
CA ASN A 184 -29.88 14.70 3.34
C ASN A 184 -30.86 15.83 3.79
N MET A 185 -31.20 15.89 5.07
CA MET A 185 -32.03 16.95 5.65
C MET A 185 -31.37 18.33 5.52
N LEU A 186 -30.06 18.41 5.70
CA LEU A 186 -29.27 19.64 5.57
C LEU A 186 -28.82 19.97 4.15
N ARG A 187 -29.08 19.10 3.18
CA ARG A 187 -28.65 19.26 1.78
C ARG A 187 -29.16 20.56 1.14
N PRO A 188 -30.40 21.00 1.33
CA PRO A 188 -30.89 22.26 0.74
C PRO A 188 -30.14 23.49 1.26
N PHE A 189 -29.59 23.41 2.47
CA PHE A 189 -28.93 24.54 3.17
C PHE A 189 -27.39 24.51 3.01
N ARG A 190 -26.84 23.52 2.28
CA ARG A 190 -25.38 23.36 2.08
C ARG A 190 -25.03 23.74 0.65
N LYS A 191 -23.99 24.57 0.51
CA LYS A 191 -23.33 24.77 -0.79
C LYS A 191 -22.83 23.41 -1.31
N PRO A 192 -22.95 23.13 -2.63
CA PRO A 192 -22.39 21.95 -3.23
C PRO A 192 -20.92 21.85 -2.82
N ARG A 193 -20.52 20.76 -2.17
CA ARG A 193 -19.11 20.51 -1.94
C ARG A 193 -18.49 20.12 -3.29
N PRO A 194 -17.36 20.73 -3.67
CA PRO A 194 -16.63 20.24 -4.83
C PRO A 194 -16.36 18.74 -4.63
N GLN A 195 -16.56 17.98 -5.69
CA GLN A 195 -16.21 16.55 -5.65
C GLN A 195 -14.74 16.42 -5.24
N PRO A 196 -14.41 15.55 -4.29
CA PRO A 196 -13.02 15.40 -3.90
C PRO A 196 -12.19 14.97 -5.11
N ASN A 197 -11.16 15.75 -5.44
CA ASN A 197 -10.16 15.44 -6.48
C ASN A 197 -9.17 14.36 -6.02
N TRP A 198 -9.59 13.45 -5.18
CA TRP A 198 -8.74 12.38 -4.68
C TRP A 198 -9.33 11.02 -5.06
N ALA A 199 -8.44 10.12 -5.39
CA ALA A 199 -8.82 8.74 -5.64
C ALA A 199 -9.50 8.13 -4.42
N PRO A 200 -10.59 7.40 -4.59
CA PRO A 200 -11.24 6.71 -3.49
C PRO A 200 -10.30 5.64 -2.92
N ILE A 201 -9.91 5.79 -1.64
CA ILE A 201 -9.09 4.81 -0.94
C ILE A 201 -10.02 3.75 -0.33
N ARG A 202 -9.80 2.49 -0.67
CA ARG A 202 -10.51 1.36 -0.08
C ARG A 202 -9.82 0.90 1.19
N PHE A 203 -10.57 0.84 2.27
CA PHE A 203 -10.13 0.20 3.52
C PHE A 203 -10.86 -1.13 3.68
N GLY A 204 -10.10 -2.19 3.95
CA GLY A 204 -10.61 -3.54 4.13
C GLY A 204 -10.31 -4.12 5.51
N SER A 205 -10.67 -5.36 5.70
CA SER A 205 -10.25 -6.19 6.84
C SER A 205 -9.21 -7.22 6.39
N LEU A 206 -8.42 -7.72 7.34
CA LEU A 206 -7.48 -8.79 7.04
C LEU A 206 -8.20 -10.04 6.50
N ARG A 207 -9.37 -10.39 7.07
CA ARG A 207 -10.19 -11.53 6.59
C ARG A 207 -10.65 -11.36 5.14
N GLU A 208 -11.04 -10.17 4.75
CA GLU A 208 -11.44 -9.85 3.38
C GLU A 208 -10.25 -10.04 2.42
N LEU A 209 -9.07 -9.54 2.78
CA LEU A 209 -7.85 -9.75 1.99
C LEU A 209 -7.46 -11.23 1.93
N GLU A 210 -7.51 -11.96 3.05
CA GLU A 210 -7.25 -13.40 3.09
C GLU A 210 -8.22 -14.20 2.19
N SER A 211 -9.49 -13.82 2.17
CA SER A 211 -10.48 -14.44 1.28
C SER A 211 -10.13 -14.23 -0.20
N TRP A 212 -9.70 -13.02 -0.58
CA TRP A 212 -9.28 -12.75 -1.95
C TRP A 212 -8.01 -13.53 -2.33
N LEU A 213 -7.03 -13.58 -1.43
CA LEU A 213 -5.80 -14.34 -1.65
C LEU A 213 -6.10 -15.84 -1.83
N SER A 214 -6.92 -16.42 -0.96
CA SER A 214 -7.30 -17.84 -1.04
C SER A 214 -8.06 -18.16 -2.33
N ALA A 215 -8.90 -17.24 -2.82
CA ALA A 215 -9.65 -17.43 -4.06
C ALA A 215 -8.75 -17.56 -5.30
N VAL A 216 -7.51 -17.06 -5.24
CA VAL A 216 -6.52 -17.12 -6.33
C VAL A 216 -5.36 -18.09 -6.03
N GLY A 217 -5.53 -19.01 -5.07
CA GLY A 217 -4.54 -20.04 -4.74
C GLY A 217 -3.35 -19.53 -3.92
N LEU A 218 -3.49 -18.36 -3.28
CA LEU A 218 -2.46 -17.77 -2.42
C LEU A 218 -2.78 -18.03 -0.95
N VAL A 219 -1.83 -18.61 -0.22
CA VAL A 219 -1.97 -18.93 1.20
C VAL A 219 -1.16 -17.91 2.03
N LYS A 220 -1.82 -17.27 2.98
CA LYS A 220 -1.14 -16.34 3.89
C LYS A 220 -0.08 -17.09 4.72
N VAL A 221 1.16 -16.61 4.68
CA VAL A 221 2.27 -17.06 5.53
C VAL A 221 2.31 -16.27 6.82
N LYS A 222 2.35 -14.94 6.72
CA LYS A 222 2.34 -14.03 7.88
C LYS A 222 1.70 -12.70 7.55
N ALA A 223 1.23 -12.00 8.59
CA ALA A 223 0.66 -10.67 8.47
C ALA A 223 1.00 -9.82 9.70
N LYS A 224 1.12 -8.51 9.49
CA LYS A 224 1.39 -7.54 10.55
C LYS A 224 0.66 -6.23 10.26
N THR A 225 0.28 -5.49 11.29
CA THR A 225 -0.19 -4.12 11.10
C THR A 225 0.93 -3.12 11.32
N ILE A 226 0.99 -2.12 10.47
CA ILE A 226 2.02 -1.09 10.49
C ILE A 226 1.38 0.29 10.56
N GLY A 227 1.97 1.14 11.43
CA GLY A 227 1.73 2.56 11.48
C GLY A 227 0.54 2.98 12.31
N PHE A 228 0.78 3.97 13.13
CA PHE A 228 -0.23 4.67 13.91
C PHE A 228 -0.12 6.17 13.57
N PRO A 229 -0.89 6.63 12.56
CA PRO A 229 -0.83 8.01 12.09
C PRO A 229 -1.36 8.97 13.18
N HIS A 230 -1.30 10.26 12.90
CA HIS A 230 -1.90 11.27 13.76
C HIS A 230 -3.32 10.89 14.18
N LEU A 231 -3.55 10.86 15.49
CA LEU A 231 -4.90 10.73 16.02
C LEU A 231 -5.66 12.02 15.72
N SER A 232 -6.83 11.89 15.14
CA SER A 232 -7.66 13.02 14.75
C SER A 232 -9.08 12.86 15.20
N PHE A 233 -9.69 13.97 15.60
CA PHE A 233 -11.10 14.05 15.91
C PHE A 233 -11.73 15.20 15.10
N ARG A 234 -12.82 14.96 14.39
CA ARG A 234 -13.47 15.93 13.49
C ARG A 234 -12.49 16.65 12.54
N SER A 235 -11.57 15.88 11.94
CA SER A 235 -10.53 16.38 11.03
C SER A 235 -9.47 17.30 11.67
N ARG A 236 -9.46 17.44 12.99
CA ARG A 236 -8.38 18.15 13.72
C ARG A 236 -7.43 17.14 14.32
N GLN A 237 -6.14 17.35 14.14
CA GLN A 237 -5.11 16.55 14.81
C GLN A 237 -5.14 16.86 16.30
N LEU A 238 -5.08 15.79 17.13
CA LEU A 238 -5.11 15.89 18.58
C LEU A 238 -3.78 16.25 19.20
N PHE A 239 -2.68 15.96 18.50
CA PHE A 239 -1.32 16.14 19.00
C PHE A 239 -0.43 16.73 17.90
N GLY A 240 0.58 17.52 18.31
CA GLY A 240 1.64 17.98 17.43
C GLY A 240 2.55 16.83 16.96
N GLU A 241 3.35 17.08 15.93
CA GLU A 241 4.17 16.08 15.22
C GLU A 241 5.07 15.26 16.16
N GLN A 242 5.80 15.91 17.08
CA GLN A 242 6.71 15.20 18.00
C GLN A 242 5.99 14.23 18.92
N THR A 243 4.83 14.63 19.46
CA THR A 243 4.02 13.76 20.33
C THR A 243 3.43 12.62 19.52
N ALA A 244 2.95 12.89 18.32
CA ALA A 244 2.42 11.87 17.43
C ALA A 244 3.50 10.86 17.00
N MET A 245 4.73 11.30 16.76
CA MET A 245 5.86 10.41 16.49
C MET A 245 6.22 9.51 17.68
N ARG A 246 6.23 10.05 18.91
CA ARG A 246 6.46 9.24 20.13
C ARG A 246 5.35 8.21 20.32
N LEU A 247 4.10 8.63 20.11
CA LEU A 247 2.94 7.75 20.21
C LEU A 247 2.97 6.66 19.14
N ASN A 248 3.26 7.01 17.88
CA ASN A 248 3.42 6.03 16.80
C ASN A 248 4.47 4.97 17.15
N ARG A 249 5.67 5.38 17.62
CA ARG A 249 6.73 4.44 18.01
C ARG A 249 6.28 3.50 19.14
N ARG A 250 5.64 4.05 20.20
CA ARG A 250 5.17 3.27 21.34
C ARG A 250 4.07 2.29 20.96
N LEU A 251 3.08 2.73 20.19
CA LEU A 251 1.98 1.88 19.73
C LEU A 251 2.48 0.81 18.75
N GLN A 252 3.43 1.13 17.89
CA GLN A 252 4.04 0.15 17.00
C GLN A 252 4.82 -0.90 17.77
N TRP A 253 5.59 -0.49 18.77
CA TRP A 253 6.29 -1.43 19.65
C TRP A 253 5.30 -2.37 20.37
N LEU A 254 4.20 -1.85 20.92
CA LEU A 254 3.14 -2.68 21.52
C LEU A 254 2.49 -3.63 20.51
N ALA A 255 2.26 -3.17 19.28
CA ALA A 255 1.75 -4.01 18.22
C ALA A 255 2.73 -5.13 17.85
N ASP A 256 4.03 -4.82 17.80
CA ASP A 256 5.12 -5.76 17.53
C ASP A 256 5.26 -6.81 18.66
N GLN A 257 4.90 -6.46 19.90
CA GLN A 257 4.80 -7.38 21.05
C GLN A 257 3.48 -8.17 21.10
N ASN A 258 2.68 -8.12 20.04
CA ASN A 258 1.38 -8.81 19.95
C ASN A 258 0.36 -8.42 21.03
N VAL A 259 0.43 -7.21 21.61
CA VAL A 259 -0.53 -6.76 22.61
C VAL A 259 -1.95 -6.79 22.02
N PRO A 260 -2.90 -7.51 22.67
CA PRO A 260 -4.27 -7.63 22.19
C PRO A 260 -4.92 -6.27 21.93
N GLY A 261 -5.67 -6.15 20.84
CA GLY A 261 -6.28 -4.89 20.39
C GLY A 261 -5.31 -3.99 19.61
N ILE A 262 -4.11 -3.74 20.14
CA ILE A 262 -3.12 -2.87 19.46
C ILE A 262 -2.52 -3.55 18.24
N ARG A 263 -2.20 -4.86 18.31
CA ARG A 263 -1.61 -5.65 17.22
C ARG A 263 -2.41 -5.60 15.91
N SER A 264 -3.70 -5.27 15.97
CA SER A 264 -4.60 -5.22 14.82
C SER A 264 -5.11 -3.81 14.51
N ALA A 265 -4.61 -2.78 15.21
CA ALA A 265 -5.11 -1.41 15.14
C ALA A 265 -4.21 -0.45 14.32
N GLY A 266 -3.13 -0.95 13.72
CA GLY A 266 -2.28 -0.15 12.81
C GLY A 266 -3.00 0.31 11.55
N MET A 267 -2.40 1.24 10.82
CA MET A 267 -2.98 1.88 9.63
C MET A 267 -3.15 0.91 8.46
N ASP A 268 -2.11 0.12 8.19
CA ASP A 268 -2.08 -0.83 7.08
C ASP A 268 -1.83 -2.25 7.58
N TYR A 269 -2.41 -3.23 6.92
CA TYR A 269 -1.95 -4.61 6.96
C TYR A 269 -0.83 -4.79 5.93
N VAL A 270 0.26 -5.40 6.35
CA VAL A 270 1.27 -5.99 5.46
C VAL A 270 1.05 -7.49 5.52
N VAL A 271 0.94 -8.14 4.37
CA VAL A 271 0.67 -9.57 4.25
C VAL A 271 1.69 -10.19 3.31
N LEU A 272 2.33 -11.26 3.77
CA LEU A 272 3.11 -12.18 2.95
C LEU A 272 2.25 -13.42 2.70
N ALA A 273 2.09 -13.77 1.44
CA ALA A 273 1.42 -14.99 0.99
C ALA A 273 2.33 -15.81 0.07
N ARG A 274 2.08 -17.11 -0.04
CA ARG A 274 2.78 -18.05 -0.92
C ARG A 274 1.78 -18.66 -1.88
N LYS A 275 2.18 -18.86 -3.13
CA LYS A 275 1.42 -19.60 -4.13
C LYS A 275 1.55 -21.10 -3.83
N GLY A 276 0.38 -21.77 -3.72
CA GLY A 276 0.32 -23.22 -3.53
C GLY A 276 0.52 -24.00 -4.83
#